data_5f16a444d383146c7f22d0d5080caf5e
#
_entry.id   5f16a444d383146c7f22d0d5080caf5e
#
_cell.length_a   1.000
_cell.length_b   1.000
_cell.length_c   1.000
_cell.angle_alpha   90.00
_cell.angle_beta   90.00
_cell.angle_gamma   90.00
#
_symmetry.space_group_name_H-M   'P 1'
#
loop_
_entity.id
_entity.type
_entity.pdbx_description
1 polymer ?
#
loop_
_entity_poly.entity_id
_entity_poly.type
_entity_poly.pdbx_seq_one_letter_code
_entity_poly.pdbx_strand_id
1 'polypeptide(L)'
;MKLINNPDKSQWAEILKRPVMNTENLFDTVQGIINRVKAEGDSAVLEFEAIFDKVTLSSLAVSDEEQEEAEVLVSEDLKDAIRLAKQNIETFHAAQRFEGQKVETQPGVTCWQKAVGIEKVGLYIPGGTAPLFSTVLMLAVPAKIAGCKEIVLCTPPGKDGKVHPAVLFAAKVAGVSRIFKAGGVQAIAAMAYGTESVPEVYKIFGPGNQYVTAAKQLVSLRDVAIDMPAGPSEVEVLADETANPAFVAADLLSQAEHGIDSQAILITTSTQLQQAVKEEVERQLALLPRKEIAEKSLENSKLIVVRDMEEAIEITNAYAPEHLIIETADYMAVAERIVNAGSVFLGSLTPESAGDYASGTNHTLPTNGYAKAYSGVSLDSFIRKITFQEIKSEGIRTIGPAIEIMAANEQLDAHKNAVTVRLADINRK
;
A
#
# COMPACT_ATOMS: atom_id res chain seq x y z
N MET A 1 18.08 20.17 4.80
CA MET A 1 16.93 20.55 3.96
C MET A 1 17.29 21.72 3.04
N LYS A 2 16.73 21.80 1.82
CA LYS A 2 16.92 22.91 0.87
C LYS A 2 15.80 23.93 1.04
N LEU A 3 16.15 25.22 1.15
CA LEU A 3 15.20 26.35 1.16
C LEU A 3 15.01 26.84 -0.28
N ILE A 4 13.77 26.94 -0.72
CA ILE A 4 13.40 27.36 -2.08
C ILE A 4 12.29 28.41 -1.98
N ASN A 5 12.46 29.54 -2.63
CA ASN A 5 11.49 30.65 -2.56
C ASN A 5 11.00 31.01 -3.95
N ASN A 6 9.69 31.00 -4.14
CA ASN A 6 8.98 31.37 -5.35
C ASN A 6 9.59 30.77 -6.64
N PRO A 7 9.71 29.42 -6.72
CA PRO A 7 10.29 28.79 -7.89
C PRO A 7 9.39 28.97 -9.11
N ASP A 8 10.00 29.24 -10.27
CA ASP A 8 9.27 29.22 -11.54
C ASP A 8 8.67 27.83 -11.82
N LYS A 9 7.51 27.80 -12.45
CA LYS A 9 6.82 26.56 -12.83
C LYS A 9 7.71 25.63 -13.69
N SER A 10 8.60 26.21 -14.50
CA SER A 10 9.60 25.46 -15.27
C SER A 10 10.64 24.70 -14.43
N GLN A 11 10.82 25.09 -13.18
CA GLN A 11 11.76 24.47 -12.22
C GLN A 11 11.12 23.32 -11.42
N TRP A 12 9.78 23.22 -11.41
CA TRP A 12 9.07 22.24 -10.57
C TRP A 12 9.49 20.81 -10.83
N ALA A 13 9.67 20.44 -12.09
CA ALA A 13 10.10 19.07 -12.45
C ALA A 13 11.43 18.68 -11.79
N GLU A 14 12.36 19.62 -11.63
CA GLU A 14 13.64 19.37 -10.97
C GLU A 14 13.51 19.45 -9.44
N ILE A 15 12.76 20.44 -8.94
CA ILE A 15 12.56 20.65 -7.50
C ILE A 15 11.80 19.49 -6.87
N LEU A 16 10.81 18.94 -7.57
CA LEU A 16 9.97 17.85 -7.09
C LEU A 16 10.56 16.45 -7.34
N LYS A 17 11.79 16.38 -7.89
CA LYS A 17 12.47 15.08 -8.03
C LYS A 17 12.62 14.38 -6.71
N ARG A 18 12.33 13.11 -6.78
CA ARG A 18 12.50 12.15 -5.70
C ARG A 18 13.88 11.51 -5.74
N PRO A 19 14.40 10.99 -4.62
CA PRO A 19 15.57 10.16 -4.64
C PRO A 19 15.37 8.98 -5.59
N VAL A 20 16.29 8.77 -6.52
CA VAL A 20 16.23 7.66 -7.50
C VAL A 20 17.15 6.56 -7.03
N MET A 21 16.60 5.38 -6.87
CA MET A 21 17.40 4.17 -6.66
C MET A 21 17.96 3.68 -7.99
N ASN A 22 19.26 3.38 -8.04
CA ASN A 22 19.86 2.75 -9.22
C ASN A 22 19.48 1.27 -9.25
N THR A 23 18.58 0.90 -10.14
CA THR A 23 18.01 -0.45 -10.23
C THR A 23 18.61 -1.32 -11.33
N GLU A 24 19.53 -0.81 -12.17
CA GLU A 24 20.00 -1.53 -13.36
C GLU A 24 20.62 -2.91 -13.07
N ASN A 25 21.43 -3.03 -12.01
CA ASN A 25 22.01 -4.32 -11.61
C ASN A 25 21.16 -5.11 -10.60
N LEU A 26 20.08 -4.49 -10.11
CA LEU A 26 19.26 -5.06 -9.06
C LEU A 26 18.39 -6.21 -9.58
N PHE A 27 17.79 -6.03 -10.76
CA PHE A 27 16.88 -7.03 -11.33
C PHE A 27 17.55 -8.38 -11.60
N ASP A 28 18.79 -8.40 -12.09
CA ASP A 28 19.51 -9.66 -12.34
C ASP A 28 19.78 -10.42 -11.04
N THR A 29 20.21 -9.70 -9.99
CA THR A 29 20.44 -10.29 -8.66
C THR A 29 19.15 -10.85 -8.09
N VAL A 30 18.06 -10.08 -8.14
CA VAL A 30 16.75 -10.47 -7.64
C VAL A 30 16.20 -11.66 -8.42
N GLN A 31 16.32 -11.65 -9.75
CA GLN A 31 15.90 -12.77 -10.59
C GLN A 31 16.67 -14.06 -10.27
N GLY A 32 17.97 -13.95 -9.97
CA GLY A 32 18.77 -15.10 -9.53
C GLY A 32 18.23 -15.74 -8.25
N ILE A 33 17.86 -14.93 -7.25
CA ILE A 33 17.26 -15.40 -6.00
C ILE A 33 15.88 -16.05 -6.27
N ILE A 34 15.03 -15.40 -7.05
CA ILE A 34 13.70 -15.92 -7.43
C ILE A 34 13.84 -17.30 -8.10
N ASN A 35 14.75 -17.44 -9.05
CA ASN A 35 14.96 -18.70 -9.76
C ASN A 35 15.42 -19.82 -8.84
N ARG A 36 16.29 -19.53 -7.87
CA ARG A 36 16.73 -20.51 -6.88
C ARG A 36 15.59 -20.96 -5.96
N VAL A 37 14.80 -20.02 -5.43
CA VAL A 37 13.65 -20.40 -4.59
C VAL A 37 12.65 -21.24 -5.38
N LYS A 38 12.39 -20.89 -6.64
CA LYS A 38 11.50 -21.67 -7.52
C LYS A 38 12.00 -23.10 -7.78
N ALA A 39 13.31 -23.29 -7.85
CA ALA A 39 13.90 -24.60 -8.13
C ALA A 39 14.15 -25.47 -6.89
N GLU A 40 14.47 -24.85 -5.75
CA GLU A 40 15.01 -25.51 -4.56
C GLU A 40 14.07 -25.39 -3.33
N GLY A 41 12.97 -24.64 -3.42
CA GLY A 41 11.96 -24.53 -2.37
C GLY A 41 12.49 -24.01 -1.04
N ASP A 42 12.06 -24.61 0.06
CA ASP A 42 12.45 -24.26 1.43
C ASP A 42 13.96 -24.24 1.64
N SER A 43 14.70 -25.14 0.97
CA SER A 43 16.15 -25.23 1.07
C SER A 43 16.83 -23.91 0.67
N ALA A 44 16.40 -23.31 -0.43
CA ALA A 44 16.93 -22.00 -0.86
C ALA A 44 16.53 -20.88 0.09
N VAL A 45 15.27 -20.86 0.58
CA VAL A 45 14.81 -19.85 1.53
C VAL A 45 15.64 -19.90 2.81
N LEU A 46 15.85 -21.09 3.40
CA LEU A 46 16.66 -21.27 4.61
C LEU A 46 18.10 -20.83 4.42
N GLU A 47 18.70 -21.14 3.25
CA GLU A 47 20.05 -20.67 2.92
C GLU A 47 20.12 -19.15 2.83
N PHE A 48 19.15 -18.50 2.19
CA PHE A 48 19.11 -17.05 2.06
C PHE A 48 18.85 -16.35 3.39
N GLU A 49 18.07 -16.92 4.32
CA GLU A 49 17.93 -16.41 5.68
C GLU A 49 19.30 -16.44 6.42
N ALA A 50 20.08 -17.52 6.24
CA ALA A 50 21.41 -17.59 6.80
C ALA A 50 22.38 -16.58 6.17
N ILE A 51 22.26 -16.30 4.88
CA ILE A 51 23.13 -15.36 4.15
C ILE A 51 22.77 -13.89 4.46
N PHE A 52 21.47 -13.53 4.37
CA PHE A 52 21.03 -12.13 4.43
C PHE A 52 20.68 -11.71 5.86
N ASP A 53 19.89 -12.49 6.56
CA ASP A 53 19.42 -12.17 7.91
C ASP A 53 20.36 -12.71 9.01
N LYS A 54 21.38 -13.51 8.61
CA LYS A 54 22.39 -14.09 9.51
C LYS A 54 21.80 -15.02 10.57
N VAL A 55 20.74 -15.73 10.21
CA VAL A 55 20.01 -16.64 11.11
C VAL A 55 19.90 -18.02 10.49
N THR A 56 20.32 -19.06 11.22
CA THR A 56 20.14 -20.45 10.81
C THR A 56 18.83 -20.98 11.41
N LEU A 57 17.88 -21.31 10.57
CA LEU A 57 16.57 -21.81 10.96
C LEU A 57 16.47 -23.31 10.67
N SER A 58 15.75 -24.03 11.54
CA SER A 58 15.36 -25.43 11.32
C SER A 58 14.00 -25.56 10.63
N SER A 59 13.17 -24.51 10.70
CA SER A 59 11.85 -24.44 10.09
C SER A 59 11.51 -22.98 9.74
N LEU A 60 10.84 -22.79 8.60
CA LEU A 60 10.31 -21.49 8.21
C LEU A 60 9.01 -21.16 8.96
N ALA A 61 8.18 -22.15 9.29
CA ALA A 61 6.92 -21.90 9.97
C ALA A 61 7.13 -21.43 11.41
N VAL A 62 6.34 -20.45 11.83
CA VAL A 62 6.19 -20.08 13.24
C VAL A 62 5.31 -21.12 13.91
N SER A 63 5.75 -21.67 15.04
CA SER A 63 4.99 -22.67 15.79
C SER A 63 3.91 -22.06 16.68
N ASP A 64 2.98 -22.89 17.15
CA ASP A 64 1.96 -22.46 18.10
C ASP A 64 2.59 -22.03 19.43
N GLU A 65 3.66 -22.72 19.87
CA GLU A 65 4.41 -22.37 21.09
C GLU A 65 5.08 -20.99 20.97
N GLU A 66 5.65 -20.66 19.79
CA GLU A 66 6.22 -19.32 19.54
C GLU A 66 5.14 -18.24 19.61
N GLN A 67 3.92 -18.52 19.15
CA GLN A 67 2.80 -17.57 19.22
C GLN A 67 2.28 -17.40 20.66
N GLU A 68 2.19 -18.48 21.43
CA GLU A 68 1.79 -18.42 22.84
C GLU A 68 2.84 -17.69 23.69
N GLU A 69 4.13 -17.96 23.48
CA GLU A 69 5.21 -17.24 24.17
C GLU A 69 5.17 -15.72 23.84
N ALA A 70 4.95 -15.37 22.56
CA ALA A 70 4.84 -13.99 22.14
C ALA A 70 3.71 -13.24 22.84
N GLU A 71 2.57 -13.88 23.05
CA GLU A 71 1.44 -13.26 23.75
C GLU A 71 1.78 -12.91 25.21
N VAL A 72 2.60 -13.73 25.88
CA VAL A 72 3.06 -13.45 27.25
C VAL A 72 4.09 -12.31 27.29
N LEU A 73 4.93 -12.18 26.26
CA LEU A 73 6.00 -11.19 26.20
C LEU A 73 5.51 -9.77 25.87
N VAL A 74 4.35 -9.61 25.22
CA VAL A 74 3.77 -8.30 24.90
C VAL A 74 3.10 -7.72 26.15
N SER A 75 3.43 -6.47 26.50
CA SER A 75 2.81 -5.78 27.62
C SER A 75 1.31 -5.54 27.41
N GLU A 76 0.52 -5.49 28.49
CA GLU A 76 -0.93 -5.26 28.37
C GLU A 76 -1.25 -3.91 27.72
N ASP A 77 -0.49 -2.85 28.05
CA ASP A 77 -0.68 -1.53 27.44
C ASP A 77 -0.50 -1.58 25.91
N LEU A 78 0.50 -2.33 25.41
CA LEU A 78 0.72 -2.50 23.97
C LEU A 78 -0.39 -3.37 23.34
N LYS A 79 -0.85 -4.41 24.04
CA LYS A 79 -1.97 -5.23 23.57
C LYS A 79 -3.24 -4.39 23.43
N ASP A 80 -3.52 -3.53 24.37
CA ASP A 80 -4.70 -2.65 24.33
C ASP A 80 -4.59 -1.61 23.22
N ALA A 81 -3.41 -1.03 23.00
CA ALA A 81 -3.15 -0.14 21.87
C ALA A 81 -3.35 -0.86 20.52
N ILE A 82 -2.84 -2.08 20.36
CA ILE A 82 -3.01 -2.89 19.15
C ILE A 82 -4.50 -3.24 18.92
N ARG A 83 -5.24 -3.57 19.97
CA ARG A 83 -6.69 -3.86 19.90
C ARG A 83 -7.48 -2.62 19.49
N LEU A 84 -7.17 -1.44 20.05
CA LEU A 84 -7.80 -0.18 19.68
C LEU A 84 -7.54 0.15 18.20
N ALA A 85 -6.29 0.10 17.78
CA ALA A 85 -5.91 0.32 16.37
C ALA A 85 -6.66 -0.64 15.44
N LYS A 86 -6.64 -1.93 15.75
CA LYS A 86 -7.38 -2.97 15.00
C LYS A 86 -8.86 -2.66 14.89
N GLN A 87 -9.51 -2.23 15.98
CA GLN A 87 -10.93 -1.89 15.98
C GLN A 87 -11.24 -0.71 15.04
N ASN A 88 -10.42 0.34 15.07
CA ASN A 88 -10.60 1.50 14.22
C ASN A 88 -10.40 1.16 12.75
N ILE A 89 -9.34 0.40 12.43
CA ILE A 89 -9.07 -0.10 11.06
C ILE A 89 -10.22 -0.98 10.57
N GLU A 90 -10.75 -1.86 11.43
CA GLU A 90 -11.89 -2.72 11.09
C GLU A 90 -13.15 -1.90 10.82
N THR A 91 -13.43 -0.90 11.64
CA THR A 91 -14.59 -0.03 11.49
C THR A 91 -14.54 0.73 10.16
N PHE A 92 -13.41 1.35 9.86
CA PHE A 92 -13.24 2.12 8.62
C PHE A 92 -13.29 1.24 7.37
N HIS A 93 -12.60 0.10 7.37
CA HIS A 93 -12.58 -0.79 6.20
C HIS A 93 -13.88 -1.57 6.02
N ALA A 94 -14.59 -1.90 7.08
CA ALA A 94 -15.90 -2.56 6.97
C ALA A 94 -16.96 -1.66 6.28
N ALA A 95 -16.84 -0.34 6.44
CA ALA A 95 -17.72 0.61 5.76
C ALA A 95 -17.49 0.69 4.23
N GLN A 96 -16.38 0.13 3.73
CA GLN A 96 -16.04 0.10 2.30
C GLN A 96 -16.62 -1.10 1.55
N ARG A 97 -17.49 -1.90 2.17
CA ARG A 97 -18.08 -3.07 1.52
C ARG A 97 -18.84 -2.68 0.27
N PHE A 98 -18.52 -3.37 -0.82
CA PHE A 98 -19.19 -3.18 -2.09
C PHE A 98 -20.55 -3.91 -2.09
N GLU A 99 -21.62 -3.13 -2.23
CA GLU A 99 -22.97 -3.63 -2.46
C GLU A 99 -23.32 -3.49 -3.95
N GLY A 100 -23.26 -4.61 -4.68
CA GLY A 100 -23.57 -4.62 -6.10
C GLY A 100 -25.05 -4.40 -6.36
N GLN A 101 -25.38 -3.47 -7.26
CA GLN A 101 -26.73 -3.23 -7.72
C GLN A 101 -27.01 -4.07 -8.96
N LYS A 102 -28.24 -4.62 -9.05
CA LYS A 102 -28.77 -5.18 -10.30
C LYS A 102 -29.36 -4.07 -11.15
N VAL A 103 -28.86 -3.95 -12.37
CA VAL A 103 -29.28 -2.94 -13.34
C VAL A 103 -29.95 -3.63 -14.52
N GLU A 104 -31.18 -3.33 -14.78
CA GLU A 104 -31.86 -3.74 -16.00
C GLU A 104 -31.54 -2.73 -17.10
N THR A 105 -30.66 -3.12 -18.03
CA THR A 105 -30.19 -2.23 -19.12
C THR A 105 -31.19 -2.12 -20.27
N GLN A 106 -31.95 -3.16 -20.46
CA GLN A 106 -33.14 -3.25 -21.36
C GLN A 106 -34.15 -4.23 -20.72
N PRO A 107 -35.43 -4.15 -21.00
CA PRO A 107 -36.40 -5.12 -20.51
C PRO A 107 -35.93 -6.56 -20.75
N GLY A 108 -35.81 -7.33 -19.68
CA GLY A 108 -35.31 -8.71 -19.73
C GLY A 108 -33.77 -8.87 -19.88
N VAL A 109 -32.97 -7.79 -19.72
CA VAL A 109 -31.50 -7.83 -19.68
C VAL A 109 -31.03 -7.25 -18.37
N THR A 110 -30.54 -8.09 -17.45
CA THR A 110 -30.09 -7.68 -16.13
C THR A 110 -28.61 -7.93 -15.96
N CYS A 111 -27.87 -6.91 -15.56
CA CYS A 111 -26.44 -6.97 -15.29
C CYS A 111 -26.14 -6.56 -13.83
N TRP A 112 -25.16 -7.23 -13.18
CA TRP A 112 -24.71 -6.85 -11.85
C TRP A 112 -23.28 -7.27 -11.59
N GLN A 113 -22.69 -6.73 -10.53
CA GLN A 113 -21.40 -7.16 -10.00
C GLN A 113 -21.56 -7.80 -8.62
N LYS A 114 -20.74 -8.79 -8.33
CA LYS A 114 -20.60 -9.40 -7.00
C LYS A 114 -19.14 -9.29 -6.55
N ALA A 115 -18.92 -8.73 -5.37
CA ALA A 115 -17.62 -8.74 -4.74
C ALA A 115 -17.33 -10.12 -4.13
N VAL A 116 -16.12 -10.61 -4.35
CA VAL A 116 -15.63 -11.89 -3.80
C VAL A 116 -14.19 -11.68 -3.32
N GLY A 117 -13.88 -12.09 -2.10
CA GLY A 117 -12.53 -12.04 -1.55
C GLY A 117 -11.53 -12.83 -2.42
N ILE A 118 -10.31 -12.34 -2.52
CA ILE A 118 -9.19 -13.12 -3.07
C ILE A 118 -8.93 -14.28 -2.11
N GLU A 119 -8.92 -15.50 -2.61
CA GLU A 119 -8.93 -16.68 -1.75
C GLU A 119 -7.66 -16.79 -0.92
N LYS A 120 -6.48 -16.57 -1.55
CA LYS A 120 -5.16 -16.67 -0.93
C LYS A 120 -4.38 -15.38 -1.13
N VAL A 121 -3.96 -14.75 -0.05
CA VAL A 121 -3.17 -13.50 -0.08
C VAL A 121 -1.90 -13.65 0.76
N GLY A 122 -0.81 -13.10 0.25
CA GLY A 122 0.47 -13.02 0.94
C GLY A 122 0.71 -11.61 1.47
N LEU A 123 1.10 -11.52 2.72
CA LEU A 123 1.45 -10.28 3.40
C LEU A 123 2.94 -10.31 3.72
N TYR A 124 3.68 -9.37 3.16
CA TYR A 124 5.08 -9.18 3.50
C TYR A 124 5.22 -8.06 4.54
N ILE A 125 5.80 -8.38 5.68
CA ILE A 125 6.10 -7.42 6.73
C ILE A 125 7.61 -7.27 6.81
N PRO A 126 8.17 -6.10 6.50
CA PRO A 126 9.60 -5.91 6.56
C PRO A 126 10.10 -6.04 7.99
N GLY A 127 11.29 -6.60 8.13
CA GLY A 127 12.09 -6.56 9.33
C GLY A 127 13.08 -5.39 9.28
N GLY A 128 14.06 -5.41 10.16
CA GLY A 128 15.16 -4.43 10.17
C GLY A 128 15.17 -3.60 11.44
N THR A 129 15.17 -2.27 11.33
CA THR A 129 15.39 -1.38 12.48
C THR A 129 14.17 -1.18 13.37
N ALA A 130 12.98 -1.55 12.91
CA ALA A 130 11.72 -1.43 13.68
C ALA A 130 10.78 -2.61 13.40
N PRO A 131 10.10 -3.15 14.43
CA PRO A 131 9.08 -4.18 14.25
C PRO A 131 7.77 -3.54 13.78
N LEU A 132 7.48 -3.59 12.48
CA LEU A 132 6.31 -2.92 11.88
C LEU A 132 5.02 -3.73 12.09
N PHE A 133 4.62 -3.94 13.36
CA PHE A 133 3.40 -4.66 13.70
C PHE A 133 2.13 -3.91 13.27
N SER A 134 2.16 -2.59 13.12
CA SER A 134 1.05 -1.80 12.55
C SER A 134 0.72 -2.23 11.11
N THR A 135 1.75 -2.50 10.29
CA THR A 135 1.56 -2.98 8.91
C THR A 135 0.82 -4.32 8.86
N VAL A 136 1.01 -5.18 9.88
CA VAL A 136 0.21 -6.41 10.00
C VAL A 136 -1.28 -6.10 10.09
N LEU A 137 -1.67 -5.13 10.93
CA LEU A 137 -3.06 -4.73 11.07
C LEU A 137 -3.61 -4.12 9.77
N MET A 138 -2.83 -3.22 9.16
CA MET A 138 -3.21 -2.52 7.93
C MET A 138 -3.48 -3.45 6.75
N LEU A 139 -2.83 -4.61 6.71
CA LEU A 139 -2.99 -5.58 5.63
C LEU A 139 -3.94 -6.74 6.01
N ALA A 140 -3.78 -7.32 7.20
CA ALA A 140 -4.54 -8.50 7.57
C ALA A 140 -6.00 -8.20 7.93
N VAL A 141 -6.30 -7.04 8.55
CA VAL A 141 -7.68 -6.70 8.91
C VAL A 141 -8.57 -6.53 7.66
N PRO A 142 -8.22 -5.71 6.65
CA PRO A 142 -9.03 -5.63 5.44
C PRO A 142 -9.06 -6.95 4.65
N ALA A 143 -7.99 -7.76 4.64
CA ALA A 143 -8.01 -9.10 4.04
C ALA A 143 -9.05 -10.00 4.70
N LYS A 144 -9.15 -9.97 6.05
CA LYS A 144 -10.14 -10.73 6.81
C LYS A 144 -11.56 -10.26 6.52
N ILE A 145 -11.80 -8.94 6.49
CA ILE A 145 -13.11 -8.33 6.16
C ILE A 145 -13.56 -8.71 4.74
N ALA A 146 -12.61 -8.75 3.79
CA ALA A 146 -12.85 -9.15 2.40
C ALA A 146 -13.25 -10.63 2.26
N GLY A 147 -12.99 -11.45 3.28
CA GLY A 147 -13.26 -12.89 3.27
C GLY A 147 -12.18 -13.71 2.56
N CYS A 148 -10.92 -13.24 2.57
CA CYS A 148 -9.77 -14.04 2.17
C CYS A 148 -9.69 -15.28 3.07
N LYS A 149 -9.61 -16.47 2.45
CA LYS A 149 -9.63 -17.73 3.19
C LYS A 149 -8.28 -18.06 3.81
N GLU A 150 -7.22 -17.79 3.07
CA GLU A 150 -5.85 -18.01 3.50
C GLU A 150 -5.06 -16.69 3.45
N ILE A 151 -4.60 -16.26 4.61
CA ILE A 151 -3.79 -15.04 4.81
C ILE A 151 -2.43 -15.50 5.30
N VAL A 152 -1.46 -15.51 4.40
CA VAL A 152 -0.07 -15.95 4.66
C VAL A 152 0.77 -14.71 4.98
N LEU A 153 1.51 -14.74 6.07
CA LEU A 153 2.41 -13.67 6.45
C LEU A 153 3.85 -14.15 6.43
N CYS A 154 4.71 -13.43 5.71
CA CYS A 154 6.16 -13.61 5.74
C CYS A 154 6.82 -12.37 6.36
N THR A 155 7.72 -12.61 7.31
CA THR A 155 8.53 -11.56 7.97
C THR A 155 9.87 -12.14 8.37
N PRO A 156 10.99 -11.39 8.24
CA PRO A 156 12.28 -11.88 8.66
C PRO A 156 12.32 -12.10 10.17
N PRO A 157 13.01 -13.14 10.63
CA PRO A 157 13.24 -13.38 12.05
C PRO A 157 14.28 -12.43 12.63
N GLY A 158 14.29 -12.25 13.93
CA GLY A 158 15.37 -11.64 14.68
C GLY A 158 16.61 -12.55 14.74
N LYS A 159 17.71 -12.04 15.29
CA LYS A 159 18.98 -12.78 15.43
C LYS A 159 18.88 -14.06 16.27
N ASP A 160 17.85 -14.16 17.09
CA ASP A 160 17.50 -15.33 17.91
C ASP A 160 16.68 -16.38 17.13
N GLY A 161 16.36 -16.13 15.87
CA GLY A 161 15.53 -17.00 15.03
C GLY A 161 14.03 -16.91 15.30
N LYS A 162 13.58 -15.93 16.09
CA LYS A 162 12.16 -15.70 16.42
C LYS A 162 11.62 -14.45 15.74
N VAL A 163 10.33 -14.45 15.46
CA VAL A 163 9.62 -13.23 15.02
C VAL A 163 9.33 -12.36 16.24
N HIS A 164 9.39 -11.05 16.06
CA HIS A 164 9.13 -10.10 17.14
C HIS A 164 7.75 -10.32 17.78
N PRO A 165 7.63 -10.39 19.12
CA PRO A 165 6.38 -10.73 19.80
C PRO A 165 5.18 -9.85 19.40
N ALA A 166 5.37 -8.54 19.25
CA ALA A 166 4.29 -7.63 18.85
C ALA A 166 3.77 -7.92 17.42
N VAL A 167 4.63 -8.41 16.51
CA VAL A 167 4.22 -8.83 15.15
C VAL A 167 3.33 -10.08 15.24
N LEU A 168 3.73 -11.06 16.03
CA LEU A 168 2.94 -12.29 16.25
C LEU A 168 1.61 -11.99 16.93
N PHE A 169 1.58 -11.13 17.93
CA PHE A 169 0.35 -10.72 18.59
C PHE A 169 -0.59 -9.97 17.64
N ALA A 170 -0.07 -9.02 16.85
CA ALA A 170 -0.86 -8.31 15.84
C ALA A 170 -1.43 -9.27 14.79
N ALA A 171 -0.63 -10.24 14.33
CA ALA A 171 -1.06 -11.26 13.37
C ALA A 171 -2.19 -12.14 13.94
N LYS A 172 -2.08 -12.54 15.21
CA LYS A 172 -3.10 -13.31 15.92
C LYS A 172 -4.43 -12.56 16.00
N VAL A 173 -4.41 -11.31 16.47
CA VAL A 173 -5.64 -10.51 16.63
C VAL A 173 -6.26 -10.09 15.31
N ALA A 174 -5.46 -9.95 14.25
CA ALA A 174 -5.94 -9.65 12.90
C ALA A 174 -6.43 -10.90 12.13
N GLY A 175 -6.18 -12.11 12.65
CA GLY A 175 -6.66 -13.37 12.08
C GLY A 175 -5.85 -13.88 10.89
N VAL A 176 -4.53 -13.68 10.91
CA VAL A 176 -3.58 -14.28 9.96
C VAL A 176 -3.64 -15.80 10.10
N SER A 177 -3.62 -16.51 8.96
CA SER A 177 -3.78 -17.96 8.93
C SER A 177 -2.48 -18.71 9.22
N ARG A 178 -1.37 -18.23 8.64
CA ARG A 178 -0.05 -18.87 8.72
C ARG A 178 1.04 -17.82 8.69
N ILE A 179 2.08 -18.02 9.50
CA ILE A 179 3.21 -17.08 9.63
C ILE A 179 4.52 -17.82 9.35
N PHE A 180 5.39 -17.19 8.54
CA PHE A 180 6.67 -17.75 8.14
C PHE A 180 7.82 -16.78 8.42
N LYS A 181 8.92 -17.34 8.90
CA LYS A 181 10.20 -16.68 9.17
C LYS A 181 10.98 -16.57 7.87
N ALA A 182 10.58 -15.64 7.01
CA ALA A 182 11.22 -15.39 5.73
C ALA A 182 11.19 -13.91 5.39
N GLY A 183 12.36 -13.34 5.07
CA GLY A 183 12.56 -11.95 4.70
C GLY A 183 12.84 -11.74 3.21
N GLY A 184 13.03 -10.50 2.79
CA GLY A 184 13.59 -10.14 1.50
C GLY A 184 12.94 -10.73 0.24
N VAL A 185 13.77 -10.89 -0.78
CA VAL A 185 13.36 -11.45 -2.10
C VAL A 185 12.87 -12.89 -1.97
N GLN A 186 13.51 -13.69 -1.12
CA GLN A 186 13.17 -15.09 -0.96
C GLN A 186 11.76 -15.30 -0.38
N ALA A 187 11.30 -14.39 0.48
CA ALA A 187 9.92 -14.39 0.97
C ALA A 187 8.90 -14.10 -0.14
N ILE A 188 9.18 -13.11 -0.98
CA ILE A 188 8.33 -12.77 -2.13
C ILE A 188 8.27 -13.96 -3.11
N ALA A 189 9.42 -14.57 -3.41
CA ALA A 189 9.48 -15.73 -4.29
C ALA A 189 8.75 -16.95 -3.71
N ALA A 190 8.91 -17.21 -2.40
CA ALA A 190 8.21 -18.30 -1.72
C ALA A 190 6.69 -18.13 -1.77
N MET A 191 6.16 -16.92 -1.55
CA MET A 191 4.73 -16.66 -1.66
C MET A 191 4.24 -16.69 -3.12
N ALA A 192 5.07 -16.30 -4.08
CA ALA A 192 4.69 -16.27 -5.49
C ALA A 192 4.59 -17.65 -6.14
N TYR A 193 5.46 -18.60 -5.75
CA TYR A 193 5.58 -19.91 -6.40
C TYR A 193 5.24 -21.10 -5.50
N GLY A 194 5.08 -20.85 -4.22
CA GLY A 194 4.97 -21.89 -3.23
C GLY A 194 6.31 -22.60 -2.96
N THR A 195 6.43 -23.17 -1.78
CA THR A 195 7.50 -24.07 -1.38
C THR A 195 6.90 -25.22 -0.58
N GLU A 196 7.70 -26.10 -0.01
CA GLU A 196 7.20 -27.19 0.83
C GLU A 196 6.42 -26.67 2.06
N SER A 197 6.86 -25.55 2.64
CA SER A 197 6.23 -24.94 3.82
C SER A 197 5.30 -23.76 3.45
N VAL A 198 5.76 -22.84 2.59
CA VAL A 198 5.05 -21.60 2.26
C VAL A 198 4.08 -21.85 1.12
N PRO A 199 2.77 -21.65 1.31
CA PRO A 199 1.80 -21.85 0.24
C PRO A 199 1.89 -20.74 -0.81
N GLU A 200 1.68 -21.10 -2.08
CA GLU A 200 1.47 -20.16 -3.16
C GLU A 200 0.22 -19.30 -2.92
N VAL A 201 0.32 -18.00 -3.22
CA VAL A 201 -0.76 -17.03 -3.08
C VAL A 201 -1.12 -16.37 -4.41
N TYR A 202 -2.28 -15.74 -4.48
CA TYR A 202 -2.76 -15.11 -5.72
C TYR A 202 -2.44 -13.62 -5.79
N LYS A 203 -2.16 -12.99 -4.65
CA LYS A 203 -1.75 -11.58 -4.60
C LYS A 203 -0.86 -11.34 -3.38
N ILE A 204 0.20 -10.56 -3.57
CA ILE A 204 1.17 -10.20 -2.54
C ILE A 204 1.03 -8.72 -2.19
N PHE A 205 0.99 -8.43 -0.89
CA PHE A 205 0.88 -7.10 -0.31
C PHE A 205 2.06 -6.83 0.62
N GLY A 206 2.36 -5.58 0.80
CA GLY A 206 3.28 -5.10 1.83
C GLY A 206 4.42 -4.25 1.29
N PRO A 207 4.87 -3.29 2.11
CA PRO A 207 6.02 -2.44 1.82
C PRO A 207 7.32 -3.24 1.90
N GLY A 208 8.38 -2.72 1.34
CA GLY A 208 9.69 -3.32 1.43
C GLY A 208 10.79 -2.44 0.85
N ASN A 209 12.03 -2.83 1.07
CA ASN A 209 13.19 -2.17 0.49
C ASN A 209 13.23 -2.36 -1.04
N GLN A 210 14.23 -1.74 -1.70
CA GLN A 210 14.39 -1.82 -3.15
C GLN A 210 14.43 -3.26 -3.71
N TYR A 211 15.00 -4.23 -2.97
CA TYR A 211 15.07 -5.63 -3.41
C TYR A 211 13.70 -6.30 -3.37
N VAL A 212 12.92 -6.05 -2.32
CA VAL A 212 11.54 -6.54 -2.18
C VAL A 212 10.65 -5.90 -3.25
N THR A 213 10.79 -4.59 -3.49
CA THR A 213 10.07 -3.89 -4.55
C THR A 213 10.38 -4.46 -5.92
N ALA A 214 11.67 -4.68 -6.23
CA ALA A 214 12.09 -5.30 -7.48
C ALA A 214 11.56 -6.74 -7.63
N ALA A 215 11.57 -7.52 -6.54
CA ALA A 215 11.02 -8.87 -6.54
C ALA A 215 9.51 -8.87 -6.83
N LYS A 216 8.74 -8.00 -6.17
CA LYS A 216 7.30 -7.82 -6.43
C LYS A 216 7.05 -7.46 -7.90
N GLN A 217 7.81 -6.52 -8.45
CA GLN A 217 7.69 -6.13 -9.86
C GLN A 217 7.97 -7.32 -10.79
N LEU A 218 9.05 -8.06 -10.58
CA LEU A 218 9.42 -9.19 -11.44
C LEU A 218 8.36 -10.30 -11.41
N VAL A 219 7.88 -10.70 -10.24
CA VAL A 219 6.85 -11.74 -10.14
C VAL A 219 5.51 -11.26 -10.71
N SER A 220 5.24 -9.94 -10.66
CA SER A 220 3.98 -9.37 -11.17
C SER A 220 3.90 -9.32 -12.70
N LEU A 221 5.02 -9.46 -13.41
CA LEU A 221 5.02 -9.46 -14.86
C LEU A 221 4.23 -10.63 -15.47
N ARG A 222 4.17 -11.78 -14.78
CA ARG A 222 3.58 -13.00 -15.35
C ARG A 222 2.86 -13.90 -14.35
N ASP A 223 3.25 -13.89 -13.07
CA ASP A 223 2.97 -15.01 -12.18
C ASP A 223 1.96 -14.68 -11.06
N VAL A 224 2.13 -13.58 -10.34
CA VAL A 224 1.29 -13.23 -9.18
C VAL A 224 0.95 -11.75 -9.15
N ALA A 225 -0.27 -11.39 -8.76
CA ALA A 225 -0.63 -9.98 -8.60
C ALA A 225 0.07 -9.34 -7.38
N ILE A 226 0.27 -8.02 -7.44
CA ILE A 226 0.79 -7.25 -6.29
C ILE A 226 -0.17 -6.11 -5.94
N ASP A 227 0.04 -5.50 -4.78
CA ASP A 227 -0.73 -4.32 -4.33
C ASP A 227 -0.51 -3.12 -5.25
N MET A 228 0.68 -2.54 -5.22
CA MET A 228 1.07 -1.41 -6.07
C MET A 228 2.59 -1.32 -6.17
N PRO A 229 3.12 -0.61 -7.18
CA PRO A 229 4.51 -0.18 -7.18
C PRO A 229 4.73 0.80 -6.03
N ALA A 230 5.85 0.67 -5.32
CA ALA A 230 6.22 1.56 -4.23
C ALA A 230 7.68 1.99 -4.36
N GLY A 231 7.99 3.16 -3.87
CA GLY A 231 9.32 3.72 -3.69
C GLY A 231 9.56 4.06 -2.22
N PRO A 232 10.56 4.90 -1.91
CA PRO A 232 10.75 5.46 -0.58
C PRO A 232 9.53 6.24 -0.09
N SER A 233 9.32 6.27 1.21
CA SER A 233 8.20 6.98 1.83
C SER A 233 8.34 8.50 1.75
N GLU A 234 7.22 9.20 1.69
CA GLU A 234 7.14 10.64 1.44
C GLU A 234 6.07 11.31 2.30
N VAL A 235 6.38 12.49 2.83
CA VAL A 235 5.38 13.39 3.41
C VAL A 235 5.46 14.78 2.77
N GLU A 236 4.32 15.38 2.54
CA GLU A 236 4.19 16.79 2.24
C GLU A 236 3.31 17.45 3.29
N VAL A 237 3.78 18.56 3.86
CA VAL A 237 2.98 19.45 4.67
C VAL A 237 2.66 20.70 3.83
N LEU A 238 1.37 20.95 3.61
CA LEU A 238 0.88 22.17 2.98
C LEU A 238 0.35 23.10 4.07
N ALA A 239 1.00 24.24 4.29
CA ALA A 239 0.73 25.09 5.45
C ALA A 239 0.70 26.58 5.08
N ASP A 240 -0.13 27.35 5.76
CA ASP A 240 -0.11 28.82 5.75
C ASP A 240 0.52 29.39 7.04
N GLU A 241 0.48 30.70 7.22
CA GLU A 241 1.05 31.39 8.37
C GLU A 241 0.39 31.03 9.71
N THR A 242 -0.77 30.37 9.70
CA THR A 242 -1.49 29.97 10.93
C THR A 242 -0.99 28.66 11.52
N ALA A 243 -0.20 27.89 10.76
CA ALA A 243 0.34 26.61 11.18
C ALA A 243 1.31 26.75 12.36
N ASN A 244 1.34 25.72 13.22
CA ASN A 244 2.30 25.65 14.30
C ASN A 244 3.64 25.09 13.82
N PRO A 245 4.74 25.87 13.82
CA PRO A 245 6.04 25.38 13.33
C PRO A 245 6.53 24.09 14.01
N ALA A 246 6.22 23.91 15.28
CA ALA A 246 6.64 22.73 16.05
C ALA A 246 5.90 21.46 15.59
N PHE A 247 4.63 21.58 15.18
CA PHE A 247 3.84 20.46 14.65
C PHE A 247 4.32 20.08 13.26
N VAL A 248 4.45 21.08 12.37
CA VAL A 248 5.00 20.89 11.02
C VAL A 248 6.38 20.20 11.08
N ALA A 249 7.26 20.67 11.95
CA ALA A 249 8.58 20.07 12.12
C ALA A 249 8.52 18.61 12.61
N ALA A 250 7.60 18.31 13.53
CA ALA A 250 7.41 16.95 14.03
C ALA A 250 6.93 16.00 12.93
N ASP A 251 6.00 16.44 12.09
CA ASP A 251 5.49 15.64 10.97
C ASP A 251 6.54 15.45 9.85
N LEU A 252 7.36 16.44 9.55
CA LEU A 252 8.49 16.28 8.64
C LEU A 252 9.54 15.29 9.16
N LEU A 253 9.75 15.27 10.48
CA LEU A 253 10.72 14.38 11.13
C LEU A 253 10.19 12.95 11.30
N SER A 254 8.86 12.77 11.52
CA SER A 254 8.27 11.43 11.58
C SER A 254 8.52 10.65 10.28
N GLN A 255 8.42 11.32 9.13
CA GLN A 255 8.76 10.72 7.85
C GLN A 255 10.27 10.54 7.66
N ALA A 256 11.08 11.52 8.08
CA ALA A 256 12.53 11.47 7.88
C ALA A 256 13.20 10.30 8.63
N GLU A 257 12.63 9.81 9.73
CA GLU A 257 13.19 8.68 10.48
C GLU A 257 12.91 7.30 9.87
N HIS A 258 12.03 7.19 8.86
CA HIS A 258 11.70 5.92 8.20
C HIS A 258 12.91 5.34 7.45
N GLY A 259 13.65 6.17 6.71
CA GLY A 259 14.81 5.71 5.94
C GLY A 259 15.59 6.85 5.31
N ILE A 260 16.84 6.58 4.95
CA ILE A 260 17.75 7.58 4.34
C ILE A 260 17.27 8.10 2.99
N ASP A 261 16.42 7.33 2.31
CA ASP A 261 15.85 7.65 1.00
C ASP A 261 14.48 8.34 1.12
N SER A 262 13.93 8.51 2.33
CA SER A 262 12.67 9.21 2.56
C SER A 262 12.77 10.69 2.17
N GLN A 263 11.63 11.29 1.83
CA GLN A 263 11.57 12.71 1.47
C GLN A 263 10.46 13.42 2.24
N ALA A 264 10.80 14.55 2.87
CA ALA A 264 9.85 15.42 3.57
C ALA A 264 9.84 16.80 2.91
N ILE A 265 8.66 17.30 2.55
CA ILE A 265 8.49 18.58 1.86
C ILE A 265 7.52 19.45 2.64
N LEU A 266 7.89 20.71 2.87
CA LEU A 266 6.96 21.77 3.25
C LEU A 266 6.65 22.63 2.03
N ILE A 267 5.39 22.87 1.77
CA ILE A 267 4.90 23.89 0.86
C ILE A 267 4.13 24.93 1.67
N THR A 268 4.55 26.20 1.58
CA THR A 268 3.91 27.27 2.36
C THR A 268 3.87 28.60 1.59
N THR A 269 2.94 29.44 1.94
CA THR A 269 2.87 30.84 1.47
C THR A 269 3.64 31.80 2.37
N SER A 270 4.18 31.33 3.51
CA SER A 270 4.80 32.15 4.55
C SER A 270 6.30 31.90 4.68
N THR A 271 7.11 32.91 4.33
CA THR A 271 8.56 32.88 4.58
C THR A 271 8.90 32.80 6.08
N GLN A 272 8.05 33.40 6.92
CA GLN A 272 8.23 33.36 8.37
C GLN A 272 8.03 31.92 8.91
N LEU A 273 6.97 31.24 8.44
CA LEU A 273 6.74 29.85 8.80
C LEU A 273 7.89 28.95 8.32
N GLN A 274 8.35 29.13 7.07
CA GLN A 274 9.49 28.37 6.53
C GLN A 274 10.72 28.44 7.45
N GLN A 275 11.07 29.66 7.90
CA GLN A 275 12.23 29.86 8.78
C GLN A 275 12.01 29.25 10.16
N ALA A 276 10.82 29.45 10.76
CA ALA A 276 10.47 28.89 12.06
C ALA A 276 10.47 27.35 12.04
N VAL A 277 9.92 26.74 10.97
CA VAL A 277 9.95 25.28 10.80
C VAL A 277 11.38 24.76 10.67
N LYS A 278 12.25 25.47 9.93
CA LYS A 278 13.66 25.08 9.83
C LYS A 278 14.33 25.03 11.20
N GLU A 279 14.14 26.06 12.01
CA GLU A 279 14.70 26.13 13.37
C GLU A 279 14.12 25.03 14.28
N GLU A 280 12.83 24.75 14.18
CA GLU A 280 12.18 23.67 14.92
C GLU A 280 12.66 22.28 14.48
N VAL A 281 12.86 22.03 13.18
CA VAL A 281 13.44 20.78 12.68
C VAL A 281 14.85 20.57 13.26
N GLU A 282 15.71 21.60 13.25
CA GLU A 282 17.06 21.51 13.82
C GLU A 282 17.01 21.22 15.32
N ARG A 283 16.12 21.86 16.06
CA ARG A 283 15.93 21.66 17.50
C ARG A 283 15.42 20.25 17.83
N GLN A 284 14.39 19.78 17.15
CA GLN A 284 13.77 18.48 17.42
C GLN A 284 14.65 17.32 16.95
N LEU A 285 15.31 17.45 15.80
CA LEU A 285 16.25 16.44 15.26
C LEU A 285 17.36 16.09 16.25
N ALA A 286 17.85 17.08 17.02
CA ALA A 286 18.88 16.87 18.02
C ALA A 286 18.44 15.91 19.16
N LEU A 287 17.14 15.72 19.35
CA LEU A 287 16.54 14.90 20.40
C LEU A 287 16.15 13.49 19.93
N LEU A 288 16.18 13.24 18.61
CA LEU A 288 15.73 11.96 18.06
C LEU A 288 16.75 10.83 18.28
N PRO A 289 16.33 9.66 18.76
CA PRO A 289 17.18 8.47 18.86
C PRO A 289 17.75 8.02 17.50
N ARG A 290 16.96 8.22 16.40
CA ARG A 290 17.34 7.83 15.03
C ARG A 290 17.88 9.02 14.20
N LYS A 291 18.50 9.99 14.88
CA LYS A 291 19.01 11.22 14.28
C LYS A 291 19.82 11.02 13.01
N GLU A 292 20.74 10.05 12.97
CA GLU A 292 21.63 9.81 11.83
C GLU A 292 20.86 9.42 10.54
N ILE A 293 19.75 8.72 10.68
CA ILE A 293 18.88 8.34 9.56
C ILE A 293 18.13 9.57 9.09
N ALA A 294 17.51 10.29 10.02
CA ALA A 294 16.75 11.49 9.71
C ALA A 294 17.61 12.60 9.07
N GLU A 295 18.85 12.82 9.54
CA GLU A 295 19.79 13.77 8.95
C GLU A 295 20.03 13.49 7.45
N LYS A 296 20.26 12.24 7.09
CA LYS A 296 20.48 11.84 5.69
C LYS A 296 19.21 12.02 4.84
N SER A 297 18.06 11.64 5.37
CA SER A 297 16.76 11.85 4.71
C SER A 297 16.50 13.33 4.44
N LEU A 298 16.82 14.20 5.40
CA LEU A 298 16.64 15.64 5.29
C LEU A 298 17.52 16.29 4.20
N GLU A 299 18.59 15.64 3.73
CA GLU A 299 19.37 16.10 2.56
C GLU A 299 18.52 16.09 1.28
N ASN A 300 17.58 15.18 1.16
CA ASN A 300 16.63 15.06 0.06
C ASN A 300 15.40 15.96 0.23
N SER A 301 15.20 16.55 1.40
CA SER A 301 13.99 17.24 1.82
C SER A 301 14.06 18.75 1.55
N LYS A 302 12.89 19.40 1.41
CA LYS A 302 12.79 20.78 0.93
C LYS A 302 11.74 21.56 1.71
N LEU A 303 12.02 22.85 1.95
CA LEU A 303 11.05 23.83 2.47
C LEU A 303 10.82 24.85 1.36
N ILE A 304 9.62 24.86 0.79
CA ILE A 304 9.29 25.61 -0.42
C ILE A 304 8.29 26.72 -0.06
N VAL A 305 8.63 27.97 -0.33
CA VAL A 305 7.69 29.10 -0.27
C VAL A 305 7.19 29.38 -1.67
N VAL A 306 5.87 29.51 -1.81
CA VAL A 306 5.18 29.84 -3.05
C VAL A 306 4.42 31.16 -2.90
N ARG A 307 3.94 31.73 -3.99
CA ARG A 307 3.34 33.09 -4.02
C ARG A 307 2.00 33.16 -3.31
N ASP A 308 1.18 32.12 -3.48
CA ASP A 308 -0.18 32.07 -2.99
C ASP A 308 -0.67 30.61 -2.85
N MET A 309 -1.84 30.44 -2.27
CA MET A 309 -2.45 29.13 -2.04
C MET A 309 -2.82 28.40 -3.35
N GLU A 310 -3.09 29.15 -4.42
CA GLU A 310 -3.35 28.58 -5.74
C GLU A 310 -2.14 27.82 -6.26
N GLU A 311 -0.98 28.47 -6.23
CA GLU A 311 0.29 27.84 -6.61
C GLU A 311 0.66 26.69 -5.67
N ALA A 312 0.36 26.82 -4.37
CA ALA A 312 0.58 25.76 -3.39
C ALA A 312 -0.21 24.49 -3.74
N ILE A 313 -1.49 24.61 -4.06
CA ILE A 313 -2.35 23.49 -4.48
C ILE A 313 -1.87 22.87 -5.80
N GLU A 314 -1.47 23.72 -6.77
CA GLU A 314 -0.97 23.22 -8.06
C GLU A 314 0.31 22.38 -7.89
N ILE A 315 1.26 22.84 -7.08
CA ILE A 315 2.53 22.13 -6.86
C ILE A 315 2.32 20.86 -6.04
N THR A 316 1.42 20.86 -5.06
CA THR A 316 0.99 19.67 -4.31
C THR A 316 0.40 18.60 -5.23
N ASN A 317 -0.55 18.98 -6.10
CA ASN A 317 -1.13 18.05 -7.07
C ASN A 317 -0.10 17.58 -8.13
N ALA A 318 0.88 18.40 -8.47
CA ALA A 318 1.97 17.99 -9.36
C ALA A 318 2.94 17.02 -8.69
N TYR A 319 3.23 17.20 -7.41
CA TYR A 319 4.05 16.30 -6.62
C TYR A 319 3.31 14.98 -6.35
N ALA A 320 2.02 15.01 -6.00
CA ALA A 320 1.21 13.85 -5.66
C ALA A 320 1.85 13.03 -4.52
N PRO A 321 1.87 13.58 -3.30
CA PRO A 321 2.56 12.95 -2.16
C PRO A 321 1.86 11.66 -1.71
N GLU A 322 2.61 10.79 -1.07
CA GLU A 322 2.09 9.64 -0.31
C GLU A 322 1.21 10.13 0.85
N HIS A 323 1.78 10.91 1.75
CA HIS A 323 1.08 11.55 2.87
C HIS A 323 1.01 13.05 2.62
N LEU A 324 -0.18 13.63 2.69
CA LEU A 324 -0.41 15.07 2.61
C LEU A 324 -1.04 15.57 3.91
N ILE A 325 -0.34 16.43 4.64
CA ILE A 325 -0.89 17.11 5.82
C ILE A 325 -1.25 18.54 5.42
N ILE A 326 -2.47 18.97 5.69
CA ILE A 326 -2.96 20.32 5.38
C ILE A 326 -3.14 21.10 6.67
N GLU A 327 -2.21 22.00 6.96
CA GLU A 327 -2.22 22.89 8.12
C GLU A 327 -2.47 24.35 7.70
N THR A 328 -3.65 24.63 7.16
CA THR A 328 -4.08 25.97 6.76
C THR A 328 -5.32 26.40 7.53
N ALA A 329 -5.58 27.70 7.61
CA ALA A 329 -6.77 28.25 8.27
C ALA A 329 -8.07 27.65 7.69
N ASP A 330 -8.16 27.49 6.38
CA ASP A 330 -9.29 26.83 5.70
C ASP A 330 -8.84 25.54 5.01
N TYR A 331 -8.41 24.57 5.82
CA TYR A 331 -7.93 23.28 5.33
C TYR A 331 -9.00 22.48 4.55
N MET A 332 -10.30 22.68 4.84
CA MET A 332 -11.37 22.00 4.10
C MET A 332 -11.47 22.51 2.66
N ALA A 333 -11.44 23.83 2.44
CA ALA A 333 -11.47 24.38 1.10
C ALA A 333 -10.23 23.99 0.27
N VAL A 334 -9.08 23.86 0.91
CA VAL A 334 -7.86 23.33 0.26
C VAL A 334 -8.05 21.87 -0.09
N ALA A 335 -8.53 21.05 0.83
CA ALA A 335 -8.72 19.62 0.65
C ALA A 335 -9.64 19.27 -0.54
N GLU A 336 -10.72 20.02 -0.75
CA GLU A 336 -11.64 19.84 -1.90
C GLU A 336 -10.95 19.99 -3.27
N ARG A 337 -9.80 20.64 -3.30
CA ARG A 337 -9.01 20.93 -4.51
C ARG A 337 -7.84 19.99 -4.72
N ILE A 338 -7.58 19.10 -3.75
CA ILE A 338 -6.56 18.07 -3.86
C ILE A 338 -7.12 16.89 -4.67
N VAL A 339 -6.42 16.54 -5.72
CA VAL A 339 -6.81 15.45 -6.63
C VAL A 339 -5.77 14.33 -6.68
N ASN A 340 -4.57 14.58 -6.17
CA ASN A 340 -3.45 13.63 -6.21
C ASN A 340 -2.76 13.57 -4.83
N ALA A 341 -3.15 12.61 -4.01
CA ALA A 341 -2.46 12.25 -2.76
C ALA A 341 -2.79 10.80 -2.39
N GLY A 342 -1.91 10.13 -1.68
CA GLY A 342 -2.16 8.78 -1.15
C GLY A 342 -3.14 8.82 0.03
N SER A 343 -2.87 9.69 1.00
CA SER A 343 -3.75 9.99 2.16
C SER A 343 -3.65 11.46 2.51
N VAL A 344 -4.76 12.05 3.01
CA VAL A 344 -4.83 13.47 3.37
C VAL A 344 -5.20 13.62 4.85
N PHE A 345 -4.41 14.39 5.58
CA PHE A 345 -4.54 14.67 7.02
C PHE A 345 -4.97 16.12 7.18
N LEU A 346 -6.06 16.37 7.90
CA LEU A 346 -6.75 17.64 7.91
C LEU A 346 -6.62 18.37 9.27
N GLY A 347 -5.99 19.54 9.23
CA GLY A 347 -5.83 20.43 10.39
C GLY A 347 -4.69 20.01 11.32
N SER A 348 -4.31 20.91 12.20
CA SER A 348 -3.11 20.84 13.04
C SER A 348 -3.11 19.72 14.12
N LEU A 349 -4.26 19.06 14.36
CA LEU A 349 -4.37 17.95 15.30
C LEU A 349 -4.37 16.58 14.64
N THR A 350 -4.08 16.50 13.35
CA THR A 350 -4.12 15.27 12.57
C THR A 350 -2.72 14.95 12.02
N PRO A 351 -1.78 14.47 12.84
CA PRO A 351 -0.44 14.13 12.41
C PRO A 351 -0.45 12.87 11.52
N GLU A 352 0.58 12.71 10.69
CA GLU A 352 0.80 11.49 9.88
C GLU A 352 0.68 10.20 10.72
N SER A 353 1.29 10.20 11.90
CA SER A 353 1.28 9.06 12.81
C SER A 353 -0.12 8.62 13.26
N ALA A 354 -1.15 9.48 13.19
CA ALA A 354 -2.52 9.05 13.43
C ALA A 354 -2.99 8.05 12.38
N GLY A 355 -2.71 8.29 11.10
CA GLY A 355 -3.00 7.38 10.00
C GLY A 355 -2.16 6.11 10.05
N ASP A 356 -0.91 6.24 10.45
CA ASP A 356 0.03 5.12 10.52
C ASP A 356 -0.33 4.08 11.57
N TYR A 357 -0.98 4.51 12.66
CA TYR A 357 -1.21 3.63 13.80
C TYR A 357 -2.67 3.40 14.15
N ALA A 358 -3.49 4.45 14.29
CA ALA A 358 -4.71 4.30 15.08
C ALA A 358 -5.97 4.99 14.54
N SER A 359 -5.91 5.90 13.55
CA SER A 359 -7.10 6.59 13.05
C SER A 359 -8.09 5.66 12.32
N GLY A 360 -7.58 4.58 11.74
CA GLY A 360 -8.37 3.58 11.03
C GLY A 360 -8.16 3.56 9.52
N THR A 361 -7.52 4.58 8.92
CA THR A 361 -7.09 4.56 7.52
C THR A 361 -5.94 3.58 7.30
N ASN A 362 -5.48 3.43 6.06
CA ASN A 362 -4.39 2.52 5.74
C ASN A 362 -3.13 3.30 5.38
N HIS A 363 -1.99 2.88 5.92
CA HIS A 363 -0.70 3.51 5.65
C HIS A 363 0.08 2.86 4.49
N THR A 364 -0.45 1.79 3.89
CA THR A 364 0.16 1.24 2.68
C THR A 364 -0.33 2.02 1.48
N LEU A 365 0.40 3.05 1.12
CA LEU A 365 0.01 4.10 0.19
C LEU A 365 0.91 4.11 -1.06
N PRO A 366 0.44 4.68 -2.18
CA PRO A 366 1.27 4.85 -3.36
C PRO A 366 2.30 5.97 -3.15
N THR A 367 3.56 5.65 -3.34
CA THR A 367 4.70 6.59 -3.28
C THR A 367 5.14 7.01 -4.67
N ASN A 368 6.20 7.80 -4.78
CA ASN A 368 6.85 8.15 -6.05
C ASN A 368 5.91 8.74 -7.12
N GLY A 369 4.90 9.51 -6.68
CA GLY A 369 3.91 10.11 -7.56
C GLY A 369 2.87 9.14 -8.13
N TYR A 370 2.90 7.89 -7.73
CA TYR A 370 1.89 6.90 -8.15
C TYR A 370 0.48 7.21 -7.62
N ALA A 371 0.34 8.11 -6.64
CA ALA A 371 -0.96 8.62 -6.18
C ALA A 371 -1.80 9.28 -7.30
N LYS A 372 -1.18 9.59 -8.45
CA LYS A 372 -1.90 10.04 -9.67
C LYS A 372 -2.72 8.94 -10.35
N ALA A 373 -2.44 7.67 -10.05
CA ALA A 373 -3.06 6.53 -10.75
C ALA A 373 -3.44 5.36 -9.84
N TYR A 374 -2.88 5.29 -8.65
CA TYR A 374 -3.12 4.22 -7.69
C TYR A 374 -3.71 4.77 -6.39
N SER A 375 -4.63 4.03 -5.82
CA SER A 375 -5.12 4.26 -4.46
C SER A 375 -4.27 3.50 -3.44
N GLY A 376 -4.28 3.95 -2.19
CA GLY A 376 -3.77 3.18 -1.07
C GLY A 376 -4.52 1.86 -0.87
N VAL A 377 -3.95 0.98 -0.07
CA VAL A 377 -4.61 -0.29 0.27
C VAL A 377 -5.94 -0.01 0.96
N SER A 378 -6.97 -0.67 0.49
CA SER A 378 -8.35 -0.58 0.97
C SER A 378 -9.00 -1.97 0.91
N LEU A 379 -10.27 -2.07 1.30
CA LEU A 379 -11.01 -3.32 1.15
C LEU A 379 -11.05 -3.79 -0.32
N ASP A 380 -11.17 -2.86 -1.28
CA ASP A 380 -11.17 -3.15 -2.72
C ASP A 380 -9.87 -3.84 -3.19
N SER A 381 -8.76 -3.64 -2.49
CA SER A 381 -7.48 -4.29 -2.82
C SER A 381 -7.51 -5.81 -2.62
N PHE A 382 -8.40 -6.31 -1.74
CA PHE A 382 -8.54 -7.71 -1.37
C PHE A 382 -9.74 -8.42 -1.98
N ILE A 383 -10.55 -7.72 -2.79
CA ILE A 383 -11.71 -8.30 -3.46
C ILE A 383 -11.56 -8.27 -4.99
N ARG A 384 -12.34 -9.13 -5.63
CA ARG A 384 -12.56 -9.11 -7.08
C ARG A 384 -14.05 -8.88 -7.33
N LYS A 385 -14.37 -8.05 -8.31
CA LYS A 385 -15.75 -7.80 -8.73
C LYS A 385 -16.04 -8.63 -9.98
N ILE A 386 -16.87 -9.66 -9.83
CA ILE A 386 -17.26 -10.57 -10.91
C ILE A 386 -18.55 -10.03 -11.50
N THR A 387 -18.61 -9.87 -12.82
CA THR A 387 -19.81 -9.46 -13.54
C THR A 387 -20.69 -10.67 -13.82
N PHE A 388 -21.99 -10.47 -13.63
CA PHE A 388 -23.05 -11.42 -13.95
C PHE A 388 -24.01 -10.78 -14.93
N GLN A 389 -24.54 -11.58 -15.85
CA GLN A 389 -25.51 -11.18 -16.84
C GLN A 389 -26.59 -12.25 -16.94
N GLU A 390 -27.84 -11.82 -16.89
CA GLU A 390 -29.01 -12.66 -17.14
C GLU A 390 -29.83 -12.04 -18.28
N ILE A 391 -30.10 -12.81 -19.33
CA ILE A 391 -30.89 -12.38 -20.47
C ILE A 391 -32.06 -13.32 -20.63
N LYS A 392 -33.28 -12.78 -20.53
CA LYS A 392 -34.54 -13.48 -20.77
C LYS A 392 -34.91 -13.45 -22.25
N SER A 393 -35.95 -14.21 -22.63
CA SER A 393 -36.43 -14.27 -24.03
C SER A 393 -36.81 -12.91 -24.63
N GLU A 394 -37.38 -12.02 -23.83
CA GLU A 394 -37.66 -10.65 -24.20
C GLU A 394 -36.39 -9.86 -24.50
N GLY A 395 -35.44 -9.94 -23.59
CA GLY A 395 -34.17 -9.24 -23.71
C GLY A 395 -33.36 -9.66 -24.94
N ILE A 396 -33.24 -10.99 -25.21
CA ILE A 396 -32.49 -11.44 -26.38
C ILE A 396 -33.20 -11.04 -27.70
N ARG A 397 -34.52 -10.94 -27.73
CA ARG A 397 -35.24 -10.39 -28.91
C ARG A 397 -34.91 -8.92 -29.13
N THR A 398 -34.72 -8.16 -28.06
CA THR A 398 -34.42 -6.72 -28.14
C THR A 398 -32.99 -6.46 -28.57
N ILE A 399 -32.00 -7.09 -27.91
CA ILE A 399 -30.57 -6.79 -28.16
C ILE A 399 -29.94 -7.73 -29.21
N GLY A 400 -30.54 -8.89 -29.48
CA GLY A 400 -29.95 -9.89 -30.36
C GLY A 400 -29.64 -9.39 -31.76
N PRO A 401 -30.54 -8.68 -32.47
CA PRO A 401 -30.26 -8.12 -33.80
C PRO A 401 -29.05 -7.18 -33.79
N ALA A 402 -28.88 -6.37 -32.75
CA ALA A 402 -27.72 -5.48 -32.62
C ALA A 402 -26.44 -6.29 -32.46
N ILE A 403 -26.44 -7.36 -31.63
CA ILE A 403 -25.29 -8.23 -31.44
C ILE A 403 -24.90 -8.91 -32.77
N GLU A 404 -25.88 -9.42 -33.53
CA GLU A 404 -25.61 -10.05 -34.82
C GLU A 404 -24.97 -9.08 -35.82
N ILE A 405 -25.45 -7.82 -35.87
CA ILE A 405 -24.89 -6.79 -36.74
C ILE A 405 -23.45 -6.45 -36.31
N MET A 406 -23.22 -6.22 -35.02
CA MET A 406 -21.89 -5.88 -34.51
C MET A 406 -20.92 -7.00 -34.77
N ALA A 407 -21.24 -8.24 -34.40
CA ALA A 407 -20.37 -9.40 -34.59
C ALA A 407 -20.04 -9.66 -36.07
N ALA A 408 -21.03 -9.46 -36.99
CA ALA A 408 -20.81 -9.59 -38.43
C ALA A 408 -19.83 -8.52 -38.95
N ASN A 409 -19.91 -7.28 -38.47
CA ASN A 409 -19.00 -6.20 -38.86
C ASN A 409 -17.59 -6.37 -38.29
N GLU A 410 -17.45 -7.04 -37.14
CA GLU A 410 -16.16 -7.46 -36.58
C GLU A 410 -15.63 -8.75 -37.21
N GLN A 411 -16.31 -9.34 -38.17
CA GLN A 411 -16.00 -10.61 -38.84
C GLN A 411 -15.93 -11.81 -37.86
N LEU A 412 -16.74 -11.77 -36.79
CA LEU A 412 -16.85 -12.79 -35.76
C LEU A 412 -18.12 -13.63 -35.95
N ASP A 413 -18.17 -14.43 -36.99
CA ASP A 413 -19.39 -15.20 -37.39
C ASP A 413 -19.85 -16.20 -36.31
N ALA A 414 -18.92 -16.78 -35.53
CA ALA A 414 -19.27 -17.67 -34.41
C ALA A 414 -20.02 -16.90 -33.30
N HIS A 415 -19.62 -15.67 -32.99
CA HIS A 415 -20.31 -14.79 -32.02
C HIS A 415 -21.73 -14.44 -32.53
N LYS A 416 -21.85 -14.05 -33.80
CA LYS A 416 -23.13 -13.82 -34.45
C LYS A 416 -24.02 -15.06 -34.33
N ASN A 417 -23.52 -16.22 -34.76
CA ASN A 417 -24.29 -17.47 -34.77
C ASN A 417 -24.76 -17.87 -33.36
N ALA A 418 -23.98 -17.57 -32.32
CA ALA A 418 -24.41 -17.84 -30.94
C ALA A 418 -25.73 -17.14 -30.56
N VAL A 419 -26.03 -15.99 -31.15
CA VAL A 419 -27.28 -15.25 -30.98
C VAL A 419 -28.35 -15.75 -31.98
N THR A 420 -28.00 -15.93 -33.24
CA THR A 420 -28.89 -16.39 -34.31
C THR A 420 -29.63 -17.67 -33.93
N VAL A 421 -28.92 -18.69 -33.41
CA VAL A 421 -29.56 -19.97 -33.03
C VAL A 421 -30.50 -19.82 -31.84
N ARG A 422 -30.22 -18.91 -30.91
CA ARG A 422 -31.11 -18.61 -29.77
C ARG A 422 -32.40 -17.89 -30.22
N LEU A 423 -32.25 -16.89 -31.08
CA LEU A 423 -33.40 -16.20 -31.65
C LEU A 423 -34.30 -17.15 -32.47
N ALA A 424 -33.69 -18.06 -33.24
CA ALA A 424 -34.44 -19.06 -34.00
C ALA A 424 -35.23 -20.03 -33.11
N ASP A 425 -34.68 -20.48 -31.97
CA ASP A 425 -35.38 -21.35 -31.01
C ASP A 425 -36.53 -20.64 -30.31
N ILE A 426 -36.31 -19.40 -29.86
CA ILE A 426 -37.37 -18.60 -29.20
C ILE A 426 -38.54 -18.26 -30.13
N ASN A 427 -38.28 -18.09 -31.42
CA ASN A 427 -39.30 -17.77 -32.38
C ASN A 427 -40.09 -19.01 -32.87
N ARG A 428 -39.63 -20.22 -32.53
CA ARG A 428 -40.36 -21.49 -32.81
C ARG A 428 -41.34 -21.88 -31.70
N LYS A 429 -41.13 -21.32 -30.49
CA LYS A 429 -42.01 -21.52 -29.30
C LYS A 429 -43.03 -20.42 -29.21
#